data_cf97b9e0bd20aed692a11febf1dd0e6b
#
_entry.id   cf97b9e0bd20aed692a11febf1dd0e6b
#
_cell.length_a   1.000
_cell.length_b   1.000
_cell.length_c   1.000
_cell.angle_alpha   90.00
_cell.angle_beta   90.00
_cell.angle_gamma   90.00
#
_symmetry.space_group_name_H-M   'P 1'
#
loop_
_entity.id
_entity.type
_entity.pdbx_description
1 polymer ?
#
loop_
_entity_poly.entity_id
_entity_poly.type
_entity_poly.pdbx_seq_one_letter_code
_entity_poly.pdbx_strand_id
1 'polypeptide(L)'
;MVPLRRPRLLLLATLVGCVTPAPAPPPVAQPPPGYTPPPGYAYPPQPYPAPYAQPAPQPVPGPAPAPLPAPQPLPAAPSNRPLLGALVGPQAWQAETRAVLDELKANLSPDKQQLVAGIPLTFDPDPGDVNAFAGCDDQGAPFIAGTEGLLEAIDAIAQTKATDELFGTRTYDAYTAAVTPGLVSSPGARAILPAGIIPAQYWSDPRRISRAHEIFDETVGFTFGHELSHHYLGHTGCAHGQPAGVPPVASDFNRFITSAIPTLNQWNEAAADQAGVNNLLDAGKARSATAYRWNEEGGLWLFDFFARLDGASGSTGIVSFTRTHPNPAIRIPVLQADAAGWRFLHPG
;
A
#
# COMPACT_ATOMS: atom_id res chain seq x y z
N MET A 1 14.79 12.50 54.82
CA MET A 1 14.70 12.56 53.36
C MET A 1 13.43 11.79 52.94
N VAL A 2 12.38 12.48 52.58
CA VAL A 2 11.08 11.92 52.22
C VAL A 2 11.01 11.92 50.70
N PRO A 3 10.64 10.82 49.98
CA PRO A 3 10.54 10.81 48.54
C PRO A 3 9.21 11.45 48.08
N LEU A 4 9.32 12.44 47.24
CA LEU A 4 8.21 13.10 46.53
C LEU A 4 7.53 12.13 45.55
N ARG A 5 6.25 11.86 45.79
CA ARG A 5 5.36 11.16 44.85
C ARG A 5 4.92 12.12 43.71
N ARG A 6 5.21 11.73 42.47
CA ARG A 6 4.68 12.41 41.27
C ARG A 6 3.19 12.05 41.03
N PRO A 7 2.33 13.01 40.69
CA PRO A 7 0.94 12.70 40.35
C PRO A 7 0.85 12.05 38.96
N ARG A 8 0.07 10.97 38.88
CA ARG A 8 -0.34 10.35 37.60
C ARG A 8 -1.47 11.19 37.02
N LEU A 9 -1.23 11.76 35.84
CA LEU A 9 -2.26 12.40 35.02
C LEU A 9 -3.08 11.28 34.36
N LEU A 10 -4.35 11.15 34.77
CA LEU A 10 -5.31 10.28 34.08
C LEU A 10 -5.90 11.06 32.89
N LEU A 11 -5.56 10.68 31.67
CA LEU A 11 -6.22 11.19 30.48
C LEU A 11 -7.51 10.39 30.27
N LEU A 12 -8.66 11.02 30.53
CA LEU A 12 -9.97 10.48 30.13
C LEU A 12 -10.15 10.72 28.63
N ALA A 13 -10.08 9.67 27.84
CA ALA A 13 -10.50 9.71 26.43
C ALA A 13 -12.02 9.49 26.37
N THR A 14 -12.77 10.53 26.02
CA THR A 14 -14.20 10.43 25.70
C THR A 14 -14.37 9.83 24.32
N LEU A 15 -14.81 8.57 24.26
CA LEU A 15 -15.26 7.91 23.04
C LEU A 15 -16.62 8.50 22.62
N VAL A 16 -16.62 9.33 21.59
CA VAL A 16 -17.85 9.71 20.88
C VAL A 16 -18.17 8.57 19.91
N GLY A 17 -19.15 7.75 20.27
CA GLY A 17 -19.64 6.67 19.40
C GLY A 17 -20.41 7.25 18.21
N CYS A 18 -19.87 7.09 17.00
CA CYS A 18 -20.65 7.28 15.78
C CYS A 18 -21.56 6.08 15.57
N VAL A 19 -22.87 6.28 15.68
CA VAL A 19 -23.89 5.29 15.32
C VAL A 19 -23.99 5.30 13.79
N THR A 20 -23.49 4.27 13.13
CA THR A 20 -23.72 4.05 11.70
C THR A 20 -25.15 3.56 11.49
N PRO A 21 -25.94 4.14 10.56
CA PRO A 21 -27.24 3.60 10.18
C PRO A 21 -27.09 2.24 9.52
N ALA A 22 -27.99 1.32 9.83
CA ALA A 22 -28.01 -0.02 9.25
C ALA A 22 -28.17 0.05 7.71
N PRO A 23 -27.51 -0.83 6.95
CA PRO A 23 -27.66 -0.88 5.50
C PRO A 23 -29.11 -1.18 5.12
N ALA A 24 -29.60 -0.51 4.07
CA ALA A 24 -30.91 -0.78 3.51
C ALA A 24 -31.02 -2.22 2.99
N PRO A 25 -32.16 -2.91 3.17
CA PRO A 25 -32.34 -4.25 2.65
C PRO A 25 -32.22 -4.23 1.10
N PRO A 26 -31.72 -5.31 0.50
CA PRO A 26 -31.61 -5.38 -0.96
C PRO A 26 -33.01 -5.32 -1.61
N PRO A 27 -33.14 -4.73 -2.80
CA PRO A 27 -34.42 -4.65 -3.51
C PRO A 27 -34.92 -6.07 -3.82
N VAL A 28 -36.19 -6.29 -3.51
CA VAL A 28 -36.87 -7.57 -3.83
C VAL A 28 -37.00 -7.66 -5.35
N ALA A 29 -36.46 -8.72 -5.94
CA ALA A 29 -36.56 -8.97 -7.37
C ALA A 29 -38.03 -9.07 -7.78
N GLN A 30 -38.46 -8.27 -8.76
CA GLN A 30 -39.79 -8.39 -9.36
C GLN A 30 -39.86 -9.64 -10.23
N PRO A 31 -40.95 -10.39 -10.18
CA PRO A 31 -41.14 -11.52 -11.11
C PRO A 31 -41.19 -11.05 -12.57
N PRO A 32 -40.71 -11.86 -13.52
CA PRO A 32 -40.71 -11.51 -14.91
C PRO A 32 -42.16 -11.28 -15.45
N PRO A 33 -42.36 -10.42 -16.46
CA PRO A 33 -43.66 -10.18 -17.06
C PRO A 33 -44.30 -11.49 -17.57
N GLY A 34 -45.53 -11.80 -17.12
CA GLY A 34 -46.23 -13.02 -17.52
C GLY A 34 -46.25 -14.14 -16.46
N TYR A 35 -45.64 -13.95 -15.28
CA TYR A 35 -45.72 -14.94 -14.20
C TYR A 35 -47.09 -14.89 -13.51
N THR A 36 -47.87 -15.99 -13.62
CA THR A 36 -49.11 -16.22 -12.86
C THR A 36 -48.79 -17.16 -11.71
N PRO A 37 -48.94 -16.73 -10.45
CA PRO A 37 -48.67 -17.59 -9.29
C PRO A 37 -49.71 -18.71 -9.20
N PRO A 38 -49.34 -19.89 -8.70
CA PRO A 38 -50.27 -20.98 -8.48
C PRO A 38 -51.38 -20.62 -7.48
N PRO A 39 -52.61 -21.19 -7.64
CA PRO A 39 -53.73 -20.92 -6.76
C PRO A 39 -53.38 -21.25 -5.28
N GLY A 40 -53.53 -20.29 -4.39
CA GLY A 40 -53.28 -20.43 -2.96
C GLY A 40 -52.15 -19.60 -2.36
N TYR A 41 -51.38 -18.87 -3.19
CA TYR A 41 -50.38 -17.91 -2.69
C TYR A 41 -51.00 -16.52 -2.55
N ALA A 42 -51.29 -16.08 -1.32
CA ALA A 42 -51.62 -14.70 -1.04
C ALA A 42 -50.32 -13.89 -0.88
N TYR A 43 -50.10 -12.90 -1.74
CA TYR A 43 -49.01 -11.94 -1.54
C TYR A 43 -49.22 -11.20 -0.21
N PRO A 44 -48.19 -11.03 0.61
CA PRO A 44 -48.29 -10.12 1.75
C PRO A 44 -48.60 -8.72 1.23
N PRO A 45 -49.45 -7.92 1.95
CA PRO A 45 -49.81 -6.60 1.53
C PRO A 45 -48.54 -5.73 1.39
N GLN A 46 -48.36 -5.13 0.20
CA GLN A 46 -47.29 -4.19 -0.06
C GLN A 46 -47.43 -3.01 0.90
N PRO A 47 -46.36 -2.59 1.60
CA PRO A 47 -46.42 -1.36 2.38
C PRO A 47 -46.67 -0.20 1.41
N TYR A 48 -47.65 0.65 1.74
CA TYR A 48 -47.92 1.87 1.00
C TYR A 48 -46.62 2.68 0.83
N PRO A 49 -46.34 3.24 -0.35
CA PRO A 49 -45.20 4.13 -0.51
C PRO A 49 -45.33 5.28 0.47
N ALA A 50 -44.31 5.43 1.32
CA ALA A 50 -44.23 6.56 2.22
C ALA A 50 -44.28 7.87 1.42
N PRO A 51 -44.95 8.91 1.90
CA PRO A 51 -44.94 10.21 1.23
C PRO A 51 -43.50 10.64 0.97
N TYR A 52 -43.23 11.10 -0.25
CA TYR A 52 -41.90 11.51 -0.72
C TYR A 52 -41.19 12.33 0.34
N ALA A 53 -40.22 11.72 1.00
CA ALA A 53 -39.29 12.47 1.83
C ALA A 53 -38.55 13.44 0.92
N GLN A 54 -38.57 14.72 1.25
CA GLN A 54 -37.76 15.71 0.54
C GLN A 54 -36.31 15.21 0.53
N PRO A 55 -35.60 15.28 -0.62
CA PRO A 55 -34.20 14.91 -0.67
C PRO A 55 -33.46 15.67 0.43
N ALA A 56 -32.74 14.95 1.24
CA ALA A 56 -31.86 15.55 2.23
C ALA A 56 -30.94 16.58 1.53
N PRO A 57 -30.69 17.73 2.13
CA PRO A 57 -29.77 18.70 1.56
C PRO A 57 -28.46 17.98 1.26
N GLN A 58 -27.99 18.08 0.00
CA GLN A 58 -26.71 17.49 -0.37
C GLN A 58 -25.64 18.04 0.54
N PRO A 59 -24.73 17.19 1.08
CA PRO A 59 -23.64 17.67 1.87
C PRO A 59 -22.86 18.68 1.02
N VAL A 60 -22.71 19.89 1.56
CA VAL A 60 -21.86 20.91 0.96
C VAL A 60 -20.47 20.25 0.79
N PRO A 61 -19.85 20.29 -0.40
CA PRO A 61 -18.52 19.77 -0.58
C PRO A 61 -17.62 20.36 0.51
N GLY A 62 -17.06 19.52 1.35
CA GLY A 62 -16.07 19.94 2.34
C GLY A 62 -14.94 20.70 1.62
N PRO A 63 -14.24 21.62 2.30
CA PRO A 63 -13.07 22.27 1.74
C PRO A 63 -12.15 21.16 1.19
N ALA A 64 -11.68 21.37 -0.05
CA ALA A 64 -10.71 20.47 -0.66
C ALA A 64 -9.58 20.20 0.35
N PRO A 65 -9.11 18.95 0.49
CA PRO A 65 -8.00 18.65 1.38
C PRO A 65 -6.86 19.63 1.06
N ALA A 66 -6.29 20.22 2.11
CA ALA A 66 -5.17 21.13 1.96
C ALA A 66 -4.09 20.42 1.13
N PRO A 67 -3.46 21.10 0.15
CA PRO A 67 -2.37 20.51 -0.59
C PRO A 67 -1.34 20.00 0.41
N LEU A 68 -0.87 18.75 0.20
CA LEU A 68 0.21 18.17 1.00
C LEU A 68 1.33 19.20 1.08
N PRO A 69 1.93 19.43 2.27
CA PRO A 69 3.07 20.35 2.38
C PRO A 69 4.10 19.94 1.34
N ALA A 70 4.59 20.94 0.58
CA ALA A 70 5.64 20.69 -0.40
C ALA A 70 6.77 19.90 0.29
N PRO A 71 7.30 18.83 -0.32
CA PRO A 71 8.41 18.08 0.25
C PRO A 71 9.50 19.05 0.67
N GLN A 72 9.94 18.96 1.92
CA GLN A 72 11.09 19.76 2.34
C GLN A 72 12.28 19.32 1.50
N PRO A 73 13.09 20.26 0.99
CA PRO A 73 14.29 19.87 0.26
C PRO A 73 15.09 18.90 1.12
N LEU A 74 15.33 17.70 0.59
CA LEU A 74 16.17 16.72 1.27
C LEU A 74 17.52 17.39 1.59
N PRO A 75 18.13 17.11 2.75
CA PRO A 75 19.47 17.55 3.04
C PRO A 75 20.37 17.16 1.86
N ALA A 76 21.13 18.09 1.33
CA ALA A 76 22.06 17.82 0.24
C ALA A 76 22.87 16.56 0.59
N ALA A 77 22.86 15.57 -0.31
CA ALA A 77 23.60 14.33 -0.11
C ALA A 77 25.06 14.66 0.26
N PRO A 78 25.62 14.04 1.31
CA PRO A 78 27.03 14.27 1.64
C PRO A 78 27.87 14.01 0.40
N SER A 79 28.68 14.98 -0.02
CA SER A 79 29.41 15.02 -1.29
C SER A 79 30.36 13.82 -1.55
N ASN A 80 30.50 12.90 -0.62
CA ASN A 80 31.48 11.82 -0.63
C ASN A 80 30.88 10.41 -0.65
N ARG A 81 29.55 10.24 -0.81
CA ARG A 81 28.96 8.90 -0.88
C ARG A 81 28.79 8.45 -2.32
N PRO A 82 29.05 7.16 -2.63
CA PRO A 82 28.87 6.66 -3.97
C PRO A 82 27.39 6.77 -4.39
N LEU A 83 27.19 7.22 -5.65
CA LEU A 83 25.86 7.23 -6.25
C LEU A 83 25.48 5.82 -6.65
N LEU A 84 24.22 5.47 -6.44
CA LEU A 84 23.63 4.22 -6.89
C LEU A 84 23.42 4.23 -8.39
N GLY A 85 23.55 3.05 -9.03
CA GLY A 85 23.30 2.85 -10.45
C GLY A 85 21.79 2.78 -10.77
N ALA A 86 21.46 2.78 -12.06
CA ALA A 86 20.10 2.59 -12.51
C ALA A 86 19.64 1.15 -12.31
N LEU A 87 18.39 0.96 -11.88
CA LEU A 87 17.68 -0.31 -11.94
C LEU A 87 17.02 -0.41 -13.32
N VAL A 88 17.36 -1.42 -14.11
CA VAL A 88 16.86 -1.56 -15.48
C VAL A 88 16.21 -2.91 -15.69
N GLY A 89 14.88 -2.90 -15.79
CA GLY A 89 14.07 -4.05 -16.14
C GLY A 89 13.77 -5.02 -14.99
N PRO A 90 12.91 -6.01 -15.27
CA PRO A 90 12.34 -6.87 -14.24
C PRO A 90 13.37 -7.60 -13.38
N GLN A 91 14.43 -8.14 -13.98
CA GLN A 91 15.46 -8.89 -13.24
C GLN A 91 16.18 -8.00 -12.21
N ALA A 92 16.49 -6.74 -12.58
CA ALA A 92 17.14 -5.81 -11.66
C ALA A 92 16.19 -5.41 -10.53
N TRP A 93 14.95 -5.09 -10.84
CA TRP A 93 13.92 -4.75 -9.83
C TRP A 93 13.67 -5.90 -8.85
N GLN A 94 13.53 -7.14 -9.37
CA GLN A 94 13.33 -8.31 -8.52
C GLN A 94 14.54 -8.61 -7.64
N ALA A 95 15.75 -8.45 -8.17
CA ALA A 95 16.99 -8.66 -7.40
C ALA A 95 17.10 -7.63 -6.28
N GLU A 96 16.85 -6.34 -6.58
CA GLU A 96 16.88 -5.27 -5.59
C GLU A 96 15.80 -5.45 -4.54
N THR A 97 14.57 -5.80 -4.92
CA THR A 97 13.48 -6.09 -3.97
C THR A 97 13.84 -7.21 -3.00
N ARG A 98 14.53 -8.27 -3.48
CA ARG A 98 15.02 -9.33 -2.58
C ARG A 98 16.06 -8.81 -1.61
N ALA A 99 17.02 -8.00 -2.08
CA ALA A 99 18.06 -7.42 -1.23
C ALA A 99 17.45 -6.50 -0.16
N VAL A 100 16.50 -5.66 -0.54
CA VAL A 100 15.76 -4.80 0.40
C VAL A 100 15.00 -5.63 1.44
N LEU A 101 14.28 -6.67 1.01
CA LEU A 101 13.54 -7.54 1.94
C LEU A 101 14.48 -8.27 2.91
N ASP A 102 15.64 -8.71 2.46
CA ASP A 102 16.64 -9.35 3.32
C ASP A 102 17.21 -8.36 4.34
N GLU A 103 17.43 -7.10 3.94
CA GLU A 103 17.83 -6.03 4.88
C GLU A 103 16.75 -5.75 5.92
N LEU A 104 15.47 -5.69 5.51
CA LEU A 104 14.35 -5.55 6.45
C LEU A 104 14.29 -6.70 7.45
N LYS A 105 14.42 -7.96 6.97
CA LYS A 105 14.47 -9.15 7.84
C LYS A 105 15.61 -9.07 8.85
N ALA A 106 16.78 -8.62 8.41
CA ALA A 106 17.97 -8.49 9.28
C ALA A 106 17.81 -7.45 10.40
N ASN A 107 16.93 -6.45 10.20
CA ASN A 107 16.64 -5.40 11.17
C ASN A 107 15.44 -5.70 12.09
N LEU A 108 14.76 -6.84 11.93
CA LEU A 108 13.74 -7.29 12.88
C LEU A 108 14.35 -7.75 14.19
N SER A 109 13.55 -7.74 15.27
CA SER A 109 13.93 -8.41 16.53
C SER A 109 14.12 -9.93 16.31
N PRO A 110 14.98 -10.59 17.10
CA PRO A 110 15.31 -12.00 16.89
C PRO A 110 14.11 -12.95 16.88
N ASP A 111 13.09 -12.69 17.68
CA ASP A 111 11.84 -13.45 17.72
C ASP A 111 11.06 -13.33 16.39
N LYS A 112 10.96 -12.11 15.83
CA LYS A 112 10.33 -11.90 14.54
C LYS A 112 11.16 -12.47 13.39
N GLN A 113 12.50 -12.33 13.45
CA GLN A 113 13.38 -12.97 12.46
C GLN A 113 13.15 -14.48 12.40
N GLN A 114 13.01 -15.12 13.56
CA GLN A 114 12.72 -16.55 13.62
C GLN A 114 11.38 -16.91 12.98
N LEU A 115 10.34 -16.10 13.21
CA LEU A 115 9.00 -16.34 12.64
C LEU A 115 9.00 -16.26 11.11
N VAL A 116 9.75 -15.31 10.53
CA VAL A 116 9.77 -15.08 9.07
C VAL A 116 10.92 -15.82 8.37
N ALA A 117 11.72 -16.58 9.12
CA ALA A 117 12.79 -17.38 8.52
C ALA A 117 12.21 -18.34 7.46
N GLY A 118 12.90 -18.45 6.33
CA GLY A 118 12.53 -19.35 5.25
C GLY A 118 11.31 -18.94 4.41
N ILE A 119 10.65 -17.82 4.70
CA ILE A 119 9.54 -17.33 3.86
C ILE A 119 10.08 -16.87 2.50
N PRO A 120 9.66 -17.53 1.39
CA PRO A 120 10.12 -17.16 0.06
C PRO A 120 9.43 -15.89 -0.44
N LEU A 121 10.16 -15.09 -1.24
CA LEU A 121 9.61 -14.03 -2.08
C LEU A 121 9.53 -14.51 -3.52
N THR A 122 8.36 -14.39 -4.12
CA THR A 122 8.10 -14.78 -5.51
C THR A 122 7.53 -13.60 -6.30
N PHE A 123 7.64 -13.65 -7.62
CA PHE A 123 7.11 -12.62 -8.50
C PHE A 123 6.19 -13.23 -9.56
N ASP A 124 5.00 -12.65 -9.69
CA ASP A 124 4.12 -12.93 -10.81
C ASP A 124 4.57 -12.11 -12.02
N PRO A 125 4.84 -12.76 -13.16
CA PRO A 125 5.26 -12.07 -14.39
C PRO A 125 4.13 -11.28 -15.06
N ASP A 126 2.89 -11.27 -14.54
CA ASP A 126 1.78 -10.50 -15.10
C ASP A 126 2.02 -8.99 -14.91
N PRO A 127 2.33 -8.23 -15.98
CA PRO A 127 2.55 -6.81 -15.87
C PRO A 127 1.25 -5.99 -15.75
N GLY A 128 0.10 -6.62 -16.00
CA GLY A 128 -1.22 -5.98 -15.91
C GLY A 128 -1.79 -5.92 -14.50
N ASP A 129 -1.19 -6.63 -13.56
CA ASP A 129 -1.57 -6.62 -12.15
C ASP A 129 -0.58 -5.76 -11.33
N VAL A 130 -1.10 -4.83 -10.52
CA VAL A 130 -0.30 -3.97 -9.64
C VAL A 130 -0.63 -4.34 -8.20
N ASN A 131 0.06 -5.36 -7.68
CA ASN A 131 -0.24 -5.91 -6.36
C ASN A 131 0.96 -6.56 -5.67
N ALA A 132 0.91 -6.61 -4.32
CA ALA A 132 1.71 -7.49 -3.48
C ALA A 132 0.80 -8.13 -2.43
N PHE A 133 1.18 -9.29 -1.91
CA PHE A 133 0.41 -9.95 -0.86
C PHE A 133 1.24 -10.98 -0.09
N ALA A 134 0.87 -11.16 1.18
CA ALA A 134 1.34 -12.22 2.05
C ALA A 134 0.27 -13.32 2.13
N GLY A 135 0.65 -14.57 2.06
CA GLY A 135 -0.30 -15.67 2.08
C GLY A 135 0.28 -17.00 2.52
N CYS A 136 -0.60 -18.00 2.54
CA CYS A 136 -0.24 -19.40 2.71
C CYS A 136 -0.63 -20.16 1.44
N ASP A 137 0.23 -21.07 1.00
CA ASP A 137 -0.11 -21.96 -0.10
C ASP A 137 -1.13 -23.05 0.34
N ASP A 138 -1.52 -23.93 -0.57
CA ASP A 138 -2.47 -25.02 -0.29
C ASP A 138 -1.97 -26.03 0.74
N GLN A 139 -0.66 -26.01 1.04
CA GLN A 139 -0.04 -26.87 2.04
C GLN A 139 0.12 -26.16 3.38
N GLY A 140 -0.28 -24.88 3.46
CA GLY A 140 -0.14 -24.02 4.63
C GLY A 140 1.27 -23.45 4.77
N ALA A 141 2.11 -23.46 3.73
CA ALA A 141 3.42 -22.85 3.77
C ALA A 141 3.31 -21.33 3.46
N PRO A 142 3.98 -20.45 4.26
CA PRO A 142 3.92 -19.02 4.05
C PRO A 142 4.75 -18.59 2.84
N PHE A 143 4.29 -17.56 2.14
CA PHE A 143 5.02 -16.89 1.07
C PHE A 143 4.67 -15.40 1.01
N ILE A 144 5.54 -14.63 0.38
CA ILE A 144 5.29 -13.25 -0.03
C ILE A 144 5.33 -13.22 -1.55
N ALA A 145 4.39 -12.53 -2.17
CA ALA A 145 4.37 -12.36 -3.62
C ALA A 145 4.26 -10.88 -4.00
N GLY A 146 4.84 -10.52 -5.14
CA GLY A 146 4.65 -9.26 -5.81
C GLY A 146 4.48 -9.48 -7.30
N THR A 147 3.83 -8.55 -7.99
CA THR A 147 3.65 -8.62 -9.44
C THR A 147 4.71 -7.78 -10.16
N GLU A 148 5.05 -8.12 -11.39
CA GLU A 148 5.91 -7.28 -12.23
C GLU A 148 5.27 -5.92 -12.49
N GLY A 149 3.93 -5.85 -12.62
CA GLY A 149 3.22 -4.59 -12.77
C GLY A 149 3.36 -3.66 -11.57
N LEU A 150 3.46 -4.20 -10.34
CA LEU A 150 3.78 -3.40 -9.16
C LEU A 150 5.20 -2.83 -9.22
N LEU A 151 6.19 -3.64 -9.60
CA LEU A 151 7.57 -3.17 -9.71
C LEU A 151 7.74 -2.12 -10.82
N GLU A 152 7.00 -2.25 -11.93
CA GLU A 152 6.92 -1.21 -12.97
C GLU A 152 6.35 0.10 -12.44
N ALA A 153 5.26 0.03 -11.67
CA ALA A 153 4.65 1.20 -11.04
C ALA A 153 5.63 1.87 -10.06
N ILE A 154 6.28 1.09 -9.22
CA ILE A 154 7.26 1.58 -8.24
C ILE A 154 8.45 2.24 -8.93
N ASP A 155 9.01 1.62 -9.99
CA ASP A 155 10.09 2.24 -10.76
C ASP A 155 9.65 3.56 -11.39
N ALA A 156 8.48 3.62 -12.00
CA ALA A 156 7.96 4.85 -12.62
C ALA A 156 7.70 5.96 -11.58
N ILE A 157 7.16 5.61 -10.41
CA ILE A 157 7.01 6.53 -9.27
C ILE A 157 8.39 7.06 -8.86
N ALA A 158 9.36 6.17 -8.65
CA ALA A 158 10.70 6.52 -8.22
C ALA A 158 11.41 7.44 -9.22
N GLN A 159 11.36 7.10 -10.51
CA GLN A 159 11.97 7.89 -11.59
C GLN A 159 11.38 9.32 -11.65
N THR A 160 10.05 9.42 -11.57
CA THR A 160 9.36 10.72 -11.66
C THR A 160 9.53 11.55 -10.39
N LYS A 161 9.43 10.93 -9.22
CA LYS A 161 9.64 11.65 -7.94
C LYS A 161 11.07 12.16 -7.79
N ALA A 162 12.07 11.36 -8.13
CA ALA A 162 13.46 11.81 -8.13
C ALA A 162 13.68 13.02 -9.08
N THR A 163 12.97 13.03 -10.21
CA THR A 163 13.03 14.17 -11.14
C THR A 163 12.38 15.41 -10.55
N ASP A 164 11.21 15.24 -9.92
CA ASP A 164 10.48 16.35 -9.31
C ASP A 164 11.26 16.96 -8.13
N GLU A 165 11.85 16.12 -7.27
CA GLU A 165 12.65 16.54 -6.12
C GLU A 165 13.89 17.35 -6.56
N LEU A 166 14.61 16.90 -7.57
CA LEU A 166 15.88 17.51 -7.95
C LEU A 166 15.73 18.72 -8.87
N PHE A 167 14.68 18.78 -9.67
CA PHE A 167 14.52 19.78 -10.72
C PHE A 167 13.25 20.63 -10.60
N GLY A 168 12.43 20.41 -9.55
CA GLY A 168 11.21 21.18 -9.32
C GLY A 168 10.15 20.96 -10.42
N THR A 169 10.15 19.80 -11.06
CA THR A 169 9.19 19.44 -12.10
C THR A 169 7.90 18.85 -11.51
N ARG A 170 6.97 18.44 -12.37
CA ARG A 170 5.73 17.74 -12.01
C ARG A 170 5.56 16.49 -12.85
N THR A 171 6.64 15.74 -13.02
CA THR A 171 6.64 14.54 -13.86
C THR A 171 5.83 13.41 -13.26
N TYR A 172 5.73 13.32 -11.94
CA TYR A 172 4.87 12.35 -11.27
C TYR A 172 3.38 12.60 -11.56
N ASP A 173 2.91 13.85 -11.51
CA ASP A 173 1.53 14.17 -11.88
C ASP A 173 1.26 13.86 -13.36
N ALA A 174 2.21 14.16 -14.25
CA ALA A 174 2.09 13.83 -15.67
C ALA A 174 2.06 12.30 -15.90
N TYR A 175 2.89 11.55 -15.17
CA TYR A 175 2.91 10.09 -15.22
C TYR A 175 1.55 9.52 -14.79
N THR A 176 1.08 9.88 -13.61
CA THR A 176 -0.18 9.33 -13.07
C THR A 176 -1.36 9.67 -13.97
N ALA A 177 -1.43 10.91 -14.48
CA ALA A 177 -2.46 11.32 -15.44
C ALA A 177 -2.43 10.48 -16.73
N ALA A 178 -1.25 10.08 -17.21
CA ALA A 178 -1.09 9.31 -18.43
C ALA A 178 -1.48 7.83 -18.27
N VAL A 179 -1.15 7.19 -17.13
CA VAL A 179 -1.32 5.73 -16.97
C VAL A 179 -2.62 5.33 -16.29
N THR A 180 -3.13 6.17 -15.37
CA THR A 180 -4.34 5.85 -14.59
C THR A 180 -5.55 5.46 -15.44
N PRO A 181 -5.92 6.17 -16.50
CA PRO A 181 -7.08 5.79 -17.30
C PRO A 181 -6.97 4.38 -17.91
N GLY A 182 -5.77 4.01 -18.35
CA GLY A 182 -5.49 2.67 -18.87
C GLY A 182 -5.62 1.59 -17.80
N LEU A 183 -4.96 1.80 -16.67
CA LEU A 183 -4.93 0.84 -15.55
C LEU A 183 -6.33 0.55 -14.97
N VAL A 184 -7.24 1.52 -14.98
CA VAL A 184 -8.58 1.30 -14.45
C VAL A 184 -9.59 0.78 -15.49
N SER A 185 -9.30 0.88 -16.78
CA SER A 185 -10.27 0.55 -17.85
C SER A 185 -9.88 -0.63 -18.72
N SER A 186 -8.61 -1.02 -18.74
CA SER A 186 -8.10 -2.00 -19.70
C SER A 186 -7.34 -3.12 -19.02
N PRO A 187 -7.86 -4.37 -19.03
CA PRO A 187 -7.10 -5.52 -18.55
C PRO A 187 -5.73 -5.61 -19.26
N GLY A 188 -4.68 -5.82 -18.52
CA GLY A 188 -3.32 -5.92 -19.05
C GLY A 188 -2.66 -4.57 -19.39
N ALA A 189 -3.28 -3.44 -19.03
CA ALA A 189 -2.61 -2.14 -19.10
C ALA A 189 -1.37 -2.13 -18.18
N ARG A 190 -0.32 -1.46 -18.62
CA ARG A 190 0.96 -1.45 -17.89
C ARG A 190 1.20 -0.12 -17.18
N ALA A 191 1.86 -0.21 -16.03
CA ALA A 191 2.23 0.96 -15.22
C ALA A 191 3.61 1.55 -15.60
N ILE A 192 4.19 1.14 -16.70
CA ILE A 192 5.52 1.61 -17.13
C ILE A 192 5.54 3.12 -17.36
N LEU A 193 6.70 3.72 -17.14
CA LEU A 193 6.93 5.13 -17.40
C LEU A 193 6.83 5.44 -18.91
N PRO A 194 5.86 6.24 -19.37
CA PRO A 194 5.73 6.59 -20.78
C PRO A 194 6.90 7.47 -21.24
N ALA A 195 7.34 7.26 -22.48
CA ALA A 195 8.40 8.05 -23.08
C ALA A 195 8.04 9.54 -23.10
N GLY A 196 9.00 10.41 -22.76
CA GLY A 196 8.84 11.86 -22.79
C GLY A 196 8.24 12.47 -21.51
N ILE A 197 7.81 11.69 -20.54
CA ILE A 197 7.38 12.21 -19.22
C ILE A 197 8.55 12.88 -18.50
N ILE A 198 9.71 12.22 -18.45
CA ILE A 198 10.94 12.83 -17.94
C ILE A 198 11.61 13.58 -19.09
N PRO A 199 11.89 14.89 -18.93
CA PRO A 199 12.60 15.66 -19.95
C PRO A 199 13.99 15.08 -20.26
N ALA A 200 14.35 15.05 -21.54
CA ALA A 200 15.58 14.40 -22.03
C ALA A 200 16.86 14.89 -21.33
N GLN A 201 16.91 16.19 -20.99
CA GLN A 201 18.06 16.79 -20.30
C GLN A 201 18.30 16.26 -18.88
N TYR A 202 17.26 15.68 -18.23
CA TYR A 202 17.38 15.12 -16.88
C TYR A 202 17.55 13.60 -16.89
N TRP A 203 17.28 12.94 -18.03
CA TRP A 203 17.17 11.48 -18.10
C TRP A 203 18.44 10.77 -17.62
N SER A 204 19.62 11.25 -17.99
CA SER A 204 20.90 10.63 -17.65
C SER A 204 21.64 11.32 -16.48
N ASP A 205 20.99 12.23 -15.72
CA ASP A 205 21.62 12.85 -14.55
C ASP A 205 21.89 11.78 -13.48
N PRO A 206 23.15 11.55 -13.08
CA PRO A 206 23.49 10.48 -12.14
C PRO A 206 22.90 10.70 -10.74
N ARG A 207 22.61 11.94 -10.34
CA ARG A 207 21.98 12.23 -9.04
C ARG A 207 20.53 11.80 -9.06
N ARG A 208 19.83 12.07 -10.17
CA ARG A 208 18.45 11.62 -10.38
C ARG A 208 18.35 10.09 -10.39
N ILE A 209 19.28 9.45 -11.10
CA ILE A 209 19.34 7.99 -11.17
C ILE A 209 19.55 7.39 -9.77
N SER A 210 20.50 7.93 -9.00
CA SER A 210 20.76 7.48 -7.63
C SER A 210 19.56 7.71 -6.71
N ARG A 211 18.92 8.89 -6.83
CA ARG A 211 17.73 9.17 -6.00
C ARG A 211 16.54 8.31 -6.39
N ALA A 212 16.34 8.02 -7.69
CA ALA A 212 15.33 7.10 -8.15
C ALA A 212 15.54 5.69 -7.58
N HIS A 213 16.77 5.22 -7.54
CA HIS A 213 17.10 3.93 -6.91
C HIS A 213 16.74 3.93 -5.43
N GLU A 214 17.10 4.96 -4.66
CA GLU A 214 16.75 5.08 -3.24
C GLU A 214 15.23 5.14 -3.03
N ILE A 215 14.47 5.88 -3.85
CA ILE A 215 13.00 5.91 -3.78
C ILE A 215 12.38 4.55 -4.11
N PHE A 216 12.97 3.83 -5.07
CA PHE A 216 12.57 2.46 -5.36
C PHE A 216 12.73 1.57 -4.11
N ASP A 217 13.91 1.61 -3.47
CA ASP A 217 14.20 0.86 -2.25
C ASP A 217 13.23 1.22 -1.11
N GLU A 218 12.98 2.52 -0.90
CA GLU A 218 12.03 3.00 0.12
C GLU A 218 10.62 2.45 -0.15
N THR A 219 10.19 2.44 -1.42
CA THR A 219 8.84 2.03 -1.80
C THR A 219 8.68 0.51 -1.71
N VAL A 220 9.63 -0.26 -2.23
CA VAL A 220 9.59 -1.73 -2.07
C VAL A 220 9.81 -2.11 -0.61
N GLY A 221 10.64 -1.38 0.13
CA GLY A 221 10.88 -1.59 1.55
C GLY A 221 9.61 -1.43 2.38
N PHE A 222 8.83 -0.38 2.14
CA PHE A 222 7.53 -0.23 2.77
C PHE A 222 6.56 -1.34 2.34
N THR A 223 6.42 -1.58 1.04
CA THR A 223 5.48 -2.56 0.48
C THR A 223 5.73 -3.97 1.02
N PHE A 224 6.94 -4.46 0.84
CA PHE A 224 7.27 -5.82 1.27
C PHE A 224 7.53 -5.93 2.78
N GLY A 225 7.84 -4.83 3.45
CA GLY A 225 7.82 -4.72 4.91
C GLY A 225 6.42 -4.86 5.49
N HIS A 226 5.41 -4.29 4.83
CA HIS A 226 3.99 -4.46 5.15
C HIS A 226 3.57 -5.93 4.98
N GLU A 227 3.87 -6.56 3.84
CA GLU A 227 3.56 -7.96 3.60
C GLU A 227 4.28 -8.89 4.58
N LEU A 228 5.56 -8.62 4.86
CA LEU A 228 6.32 -9.37 5.86
C LEU A 228 5.68 -9.27 7.24
N SER A 229 5.12 -8.11 7.58
CA SER A 229 4.51 -7.89 8.88
C SER A 229 3.20 -8.67 9.07
N HIS A 230 2.44 -8.93 8.03
CA HIS A 230 1.29 -9.83 8.12
C HIS A 230 1.69 -11.23 8.62
N HIS A 231 2.88 -11.70 8.28
CA HIS A 231 3.39 -12.99 8.76
C HIS A 231 3.76 -12.94 10.24
N TYR A 232 4.66 -12.02 10.67
CA TYR A 232 5.10 -12.03 12.07
C TYR A 232 4.08 -11.45 13.05
N LEU A 233 3.05 -10.75 12.58
CA LEU A 233 1.88 -10.37 13.39
C LEU A 233 0.83 -11.48 13.48
N GLY A 234 1.03 -12.61 12.75
CA GLY A 234 0.13 -13.75 12.77
C GLY A 234 -1.13 -13.57 11.92
N HIS A 235 -1.22 -12.55 11.09
CA HIS A 235 -2.41 -12.28 10.26
C HIS A 235 -2.66 -13.38 9.23
N THR A 236 -1.59 -14.00 8.71
CA THR A 236 -1.69 -15.12 7.76
C THR A 236 -1.92 -16.49 8.45
N GLY A 237 -1.50 -16.63 9.71
CA GLY A 237 -1.67 -17.86 10.49
C GLY A 237 -0.74 -19.00 10.12
N CYS A 238 0.20 -18.84 9.19
CA CYS A 238 1.07 -19.92 8.69
C CYS A 238 2.58 -19.69 8.91
N ALA A 239 3.00 -18.56 9.47
CA ALA A 239 4.41 -18.29 9.75
C ALA A 239 4.80 -18.86 11.13
N HIS A 240 5.73 -19.81 11.16
CA HIS A 240 6.14 -20.52 12.38
C HIS A 240 7.67 -20.70 12.50
N GLY A 241 8.45 -20.01 11.67
CA GLY A 241 9.89 -20.24 11.59
C GLY A 241 10.23 -21.55 10.90
N GLN A 242 9.77 -21.71 9.69
CA GLN A 242 9.92 -22.90 8.84
C GLN A 242 11.27 -22.89 8.09
N PRO A 243 11.77 -24.04 7.62
CA PRO A 243 12.91 -24.07 6.70
C PRO A 243 12.52 -23.34 5.39
N ALA A 244 13.54 -22.93 4.63
CA ALA A 244 13.32 -22.23 3.35
C ALA A 244 12.31 -22.98 2.47
N GLY A 245 11.20 -22.33 2.18
CA GLY A 245 10.13 -22.89 1.36
C GLY A 245 10.43 -22.82 -0.14
N VAL A 246 9.73 -23.65 -0.90
CA VAL A 246 9.71 -23.53 -2.36
C VAL A 246 8.65 -22.48 -2.72
N PRO A 247 9.00 -21.44 -3.51
CA PRO A 247 8.03 -20.45 -3.92
C PRO A 247 6.86 -21.10 -4.70
N PRO A 248 5.61 -20.67 -4.48
CA PRO A 248 4.50 -21.12 -5.31
C PRO A 248 4.70 -20.69 -6.77
N VAL A 249 4.13 -21.45 -7.70
CA VAL A 249 4.21 -21.09 -9.12
C VAL A 249 3.23 -19.96 -9.46
N ALA A 250 3.62 -19.09 -10.37
CA ALA A 250 2.83 -17.90 -10.74
C ALA A 250 1.37 -18.22 -11.17
N SER A 251 1.15 -19.36 -11.82
CA SER A 251 -0.21 -19.81 -12.21
C SER A 251 -1.19 -19.97 -11.05
N ASP A 252 -0.69 -20.07 -9.82
CA ASP A 252 -1.51 -20.28 -8.64
C ASP A 252 -1.93 -18.96 -7.96
N PHE A 253 -1.31 -17.82 -8.32
CA PHE A 253 -1.53 -16.54 -7.62
C PHE A 253 -2.97 -16.06 -7.63
N ASN A 254 -3.66 -16.12 -8.78
CA ASN A 254 -5.07 -15.73 -8.86
C ASN A 254 -5.95 -16.51 -7.88
N ARG A 255 -5.60 -17.76 -7.63
CA ARG A 255 -6.31 -18.63 -6.67
C ARG A 255 -6.00 -18.18 -5.24
N PHE A 256 -4.75 -17.84 -4.92
CA PHE A 256 -4.36 -17.36 -3.60
C PHE A 256 -4.95 -15.99 -3.28
N ILE A 257 -4.95 -15.05 -4.24
CA ILE A 257 -5.58 -13.73 -4.07
C ILE A 257 -7.06 -13.87 -3.70
N THR A 258 -7.80 -14.79 -4.35
CA THR A 258 -9.22 -15.01 -4.05
C THR A 258 -9.47 -15.68 -2.71
N SER A 259 -8.51 -16.44 -2.19
CA SER A 259 -8.62 -17.14 -0.90
C SER A 259 -8.12 -16.32 0.30
N ALA A 260 -7.18 -15.41 0.10
CA ALA A 260 -6.57 -14.60 1.17
C ALA A 260 -7.46 -13.42 1.65
N ILE A 261 -8.32 -12.90 0.79
CA ILE A 261 -9.14 -11.69 1.02
C ILE A 261 -10.06 -11.74 2.25
N PRO A 262 -10.67 -12.86 2.69
CA PRO A 262 -11.62 -12.83 3.79
C PRO A 262 -11.01 -12.56 5.18
N THR A 263 -9.70 -12.67 5.35
CA THR A 263 -9.06 -12.65 6.68
C THR A 263 -8.40 -11.31 7.03
N LEU A 264 -8.12 -10.47 6.03
CA LEU A 264 -7.49 -9.17 6.27
C LEU A 264 -8.57 -8.10 6.50
N ASN A 265 -8.73 -7.70 7.75
CA ASN A 265 -9.61 -6.60 8.13
C ASN A 265 -8.81 -5.29 8.24
N GLN A 266 -9.51 -4.14 8.30
CA GLN A 266 -8.88 -2.82 8.40
C GLN A 266 -7.90 -2.67 9.58
N TRP A 267 -8.11 -3.39 10.68
CA TRP A 267 -7.23 -3.37 11.85
C TRP A 267 -5.91 -4.08 11.55
N ASN A 268 -5.96 -5.20 10.82
CA ASN A 268 -4.77 -5.92 10.39
C ASN A 268 -3.93 -5.07 9.41
N GLU A 269 -4.60 -4.36 8.51
CA GLU A 269 -3.94 -3.44 7.58
C GLU A 269 -3.21 -2.29 8.32
N ALA A 270 -3.89 -1.64 9.26
CA ALA A 270 -3.28 -0.56 10.05
C ALA A 270 -2.09 -1.07 10.90
N ALA A 271 -2.22 -2.26 11.49
CA ALA A 271 -1.11 -2.87 12.24
C ALA A 271 0.05 -3.25 11.33
N ALA A 272 -0.22 -3.73 10.11
CA ALA A 272 0.80 -4.06 9.12
C ALA A 272 1.49 -2.80 8.58
N ASP A 273 0.76 -1.70 8.36
CA ASP A 273 1.34 -0.41 7.98
C ASP A 273 2.31 0.11 9.03
N GLN A 274 1.87 0.15 10.29
CA GLN A 274 2.70 0.60 11.40
C GLN A 274 3.95 -0.27 11.55
N ALA A 275 3.78 -1.58 11.49
CA ALA A 275 4.90 -2.52 11.63
C ALA A 275 5.87 -2.44 10.44
N GLY A 276 5.35 -2.30 9.22
CA GLY A 276 6.12 -2.14 7.99
C GLY A 276 6.93 -0.85 7.98
N VAL A 277 6.30 0.30 8.31
CA VAL A 277 7.02 1.57 8.36
C VAL A 277 8.06 1.62 9.48
N ASN A 278 7.77 1.05 10.64
CA ASN A 278 8.75 0.99 11.73
C ASN A 278 9.98 0.16 11.32
N ASN A 279 9.77 -1.00 10.69
CA ASN A 279 10.87 -1.83 10.20
C ASN A 279 11.69 -1.11 9.11
N LEU A 280 11.03 -0.40 8.19
CA LEU A 280 11.69 0.42 7.16
C LEU A 280 12.56 1.51 7.79
N LEU A 281 12.04 2.22 8.80
CA LEU A 281 12.75 3.29 9.49
C LEU A 281 13.91 2.76 10.34
N ASP A 282 13.77 1.59 10.96
CA ASP A 282 14.85 0.91 11.69
C ASP A 282 15.99 0.52 10.75
N ALA A 283 15.67 -0.09 9.60
CA ALA A 283 16.64 -0.41 8.56
C ALA A 283 17.28 0.87 7.99
N GLY A 284 16.48 1.91 7.70
CA GLY A 284 16.96 3.20 7.24
C GLY A 284 17.92 3.88 8.22
N LYS A 285 17.66 3.75 9.53
CA LYS A 285 18.57 4.25 10.57
C LYS A 285 19.90 3.51 10.58
N ALA A 286 19.88 2.21 10.31
CA ALA A 286 21.09 1.39 10.27
C ALA A 286 21.96 1.66 9.02
N ARG A 287 21.40 2.22 7.94
CA ARG A 287 22.13 2.51 6.69
C ARG A 287 23.09 3.69 6.85
N SER A 288 24.36 3.39 7.00
CA SER A 288 25.40 4.41 7.12
C SER A 288 26.19 4.68 5.83
N ALA A 289 26.12 3.75 4.87
CA ALA A 289 26.92 3.79 3.63
C ALA A 289 26.20 4.45 2.45
N THR A 290 24.88 4.64 2.51
CA THR A 290 24.08 5.24 1.43
C THR A 290 24.02 6.76 1.52
N ALA A 291 23.72 7.42 0.40
CA ALA A 291 23.53 8.86 0.34
C ALA A 291 22.28 9.31 1.08
N TYR A 292 21.24 8.47 1.05
CA TYR A 292 19.94 8.73 1.64
C TYR A 292 19.60 7.63 2.65
N ARG A 293 18.90 8.00 3.72
CA ARG A 293 18.30 7.04 4.64
C ARG A 293 16.90 6.73 4.16
N TRP A 294 16.50 5.47 4.27
CA TRP A 294 15.12 5.11 4.02
C TRP A 294 14.16 5.82 4.97
N ASN A 295 13.04 6.24 4.44
CA ASN A 295 11.99 6.93 5.17
C ASN A 295 10.61 6.48 4.66
N GLU A 296 9.53 7.02 5.22
CA GLU A 296 8.15 6.67 4.86
C GLU A 296 7.68 7.20 3.52
N GLU A 297 8.43 8.08 2.87
CA GLU A 297 7.98 8.77 1.65
C GLU A 297 7.64 7.78 0.53
N GLY A 298 8.41 6.69 0.39
CA GLY A 298 8.11 5.65 -0.59
C GLY A 298 6.72 5.05 -0.40
N GLY A 299 6.33 4.75 0.84
CA GLY A 299 4.98 4.27 1.17
C GLY A 299 3.89 5.32 0.90
N LEU A 300 4.16 6.60 1.21
CA LEU A 300 3.24 7.69 0.94
C LEU A 300 3.00 7.89 -0.56
N TRP A 301 4.06 7.79 -1.39
CA TRP A 301 3.95 7.88 -2.85
C TRP A 301 3.13 6.71 -3.43
N LEU A 302 3.33 5.52 -2.90
CA LEU A 302 2.57 4.34 -3.33
C LEU A 302 1.08 4.48 -2.97
N PHE A 303 0.77 4.93 -1.77
CA PHE A 303 -0.63 5.18 -1.38
C PHE A 303 -1.27 6.32 -2.18
N ASP A 304 -0.54 7.39 -2.50
CA ASP A 304 -1.04 8.45 -3.38
C ASP A 304 -1.34 7.89 -4.78
N PHE A 305 -0.46 7.06 -5.33
CA PHE A 305 -0.69 6.40 -6.60
C PHE A 305 -1.96 5.54 -6.59
N PHE A 306 -2.14 4.69 -5.58
CA PHE A 306 -3.35 3.87 -5.45
C PHE A 306 -4.61 4.70 -5.17
N ALA A 307 -4.51 5.80 -4.41
CA ALA A 307 -5.63 6.70 -4.20
C ALA A 307 -6.10 7.38 -5.50
N ARG A 308 -5.16 7.71 -6.40
CA ARG A 308 -5.47 8.23 -7.74
C ARG A 308 -6.14 7.19 -8.62
N LEU A 309 -5.69 5.93 -8.56
CA LEU A 309 -6.33 4.81 -9.26
C LEU A 309 -7.76 4.58 -8.74
N ASP A 310 -7.94 4.56 -7.42
CA ASP A 310 -9.23 4.36 -6.78
C ASP A 310 -10.21 5.49 -7.13
N GLY A 311 -9.75 6.74 -7.05
CA GLY A 311 -10.52 7.91 -7.44
C GLY A 311 -10.94 7.92 -8.92
N ALA A 312 -10.12 7.36 -9.80
CA ALA A 312 -10.42 7.25 -11.24
C ALA A 312 -11.31 6.05 -11.58
N SER A 313 -11.25 4.96 -10.80
CA SER A 313 -12.06 3.75 -11.00
C SER A 313 -13.53 3.95 -10.60
N GLY A 314 -13.84 4.98 -9.85
CA GLY A 314 -15.15 5.14 -9.22
C GLY A 314 -15.42 3.96 -8.27
N SER A 315 -16.67 3.53 -8.15
CA SER A 315 -17.03 2.39 -7.29
C SER A 315 -16.78 1.01 -7.93
N THR A 316 -16.10 0.92 -9.06
CA THR A 316 -15.99 -0.34 -9.82
C THR A 316 -14.96 -1.33 -9.29
N GLY A 317 -14.04 -0.89 -8.40
CA GLY A 317 -13.10 -1.76 -7.67
C GLY A 317 -12.24 -2.67 -8.58
N ILE A 318 -11.81 -2.17 -9.75
CA ILE A 318 -11.09 -2.99 -10.76
C ILE A 318 -9.64 -3.21 -10.37
N VAL A 319 -9.07 -2.32 -9.55
CA VAL A 319 -7.64 -2.41 -9.16
C VAL A 319 -7.49 -3.48 -8.08
N SER A 320 -6.69 -4.51 -8.34
CA SER A 320 -6.52 -5.66 -7.45
C SER A 320 -5.98 -5.26 -6.07
N PHE A 321 -5.05 -4.29 -6.01
CA PHE A 321 -4.49 -3.80 -4.75
C PHE A 321 -5.57 -3.24 -3.81
N THR A 322 -6.50 -2.40 -4.31
CA THR A 322 -7.54 -1.83 -3.44
C THR A 322 -8.57 -2.85 -2.96
N ARG A 323 -8.61 -4.03 -3.58
CA ARG A 323 -9.43 -5.16 -3.12
C ARG A 323 -8.78 -5.92 -1.97
N THR A 324 -7.46 -6.05 -1.98
CA THR A 324 -6.68 -6.69 -0.91
C THR A 324 -6.35 -5.71 0.22
N HIS A 325 -6.10 -4.44 -0.11
CA HIS A 325 -5.66 -3.38 0.81
C HIS A 325 -6.56 -2.14 0.67
N PRO A 326 -7.74 -2.12 1.31
CA PRO A 326 -8.72 -1.06 1.11
C PRO A 326 -8.25 0.31 1.63
N ASN A 327 -8.85 1.37 1.06
CA ASN A 327 -8.76 2.76 1.53
C ASN A 327 -7.35 3.38 1.57
N PRO A 328 -6.59 3.41 0.48
CA PRO A 328 -5.23 3.98 0.47
C PRO A 328 -5.20 5.45 0.92
N ALA A 329 -6.21 6.26 0.56
CA ALA A 329 -6.28 7.66 0.95
C ALA A 329 -6.39 7.88 2.47
N ILE A 330 -7.04 6.97 3.19
CA ILE A 330 -7.16 7.02 4.65
C ILE A 330 -5.85 6.59 5.31
N ARG A 331 -5.09 5.71 4.70
CA ARG A 331 -3.84 5.16 5.23
C ARG A 331 -2.70 6.19 5.20
N ILE A 332 -2.71 7.16 4.29
CA ILE A 332 -1.69 8.22 4.22
C ILE A 332 -1.48 8.97 5.54
N PRO A 333 -2.50 9.59 6.17
CA PRO A 333 -2.30 10.29 7.44
C PRO A 333 -1.93 9.37 8.59
N VAL A 334 -2.35 8.11 8.57
CA VAL A 334 -1.97 7.11 9.57
C VAL A 334 -0.49 6.80 9.45
N LEU A 335 0.01 6.51 8.25
CA LEU A 335 1.42 6.24 7.99
C LEU A 335 2.32 7.41 8.41
N GLN A 336 1.90 8.65 8.13
CA GLN A 336 2.62 9.85 8.57
C GLN A 336 2.68 9.96 10.11
N ALA A 337 1.59 9.65 10.79
CA ALA A 337 1.53 9.66 12.25
C ALA A 337 2.42 8.57 12.87
N ASP A 338 2.43 7.37 12.30
CA ASP A 338 3.26 6.25 12.74
C ASP A 338 4.75 6.58 12.58
N ALA A 339 5.16 7.13 11.43
CA ALA A 339 6.53 7.56 11.19
C ALA A 339 6.96 8.69 12.15
N ALA A 340 6.07 9.65 12.41
CA ALA A 340 6.34 10.71 13.39
C ALA A 340 6.49 10.14 14.81
N GLY A 341 5.64 9.18 15.19
CA GLY A 341 5.73 8.45 16.46
C GLY A 341 7.04 7.70 16.60
N TRP A 342 7.48 7.01 15.55
CA TRP A 342 8.77 6.33 15.54
C TRP A 342 9.94 7.30 15.75
N ARG A 343 9.97 8.43 15.04
CA ARG A 343 11.02 9.45 15.19
C ARG A 343 11.05 10.05 16.59
N PHE A 344 9.88 10.24 17.21
CA PHE A 344 9.80 10.72 18.59
C PHE A 344 10.43 9.73 19.58
N LEU A 345 10.29 8.43 19.35
CA LEU A 345 10.86 7.39 20.20
C LEU A 345 12.34 7.10 19.90
N HIS A 346 12.82 7.47 18.70
CA HIS A 346 14.18 7.22 18.24
C HIS A 346 14.89 8.52 17.83
N PRO A 347 15.08 9.48 18.73
CA PRO A 347 15.77 10.72 18.42
C PRO A 347 17.17 10.38 17.89
N GLY A 348 17.50 10.86 16.68
CA GLY A 348 18.72 10.52 15.93
C GLY A 348 19.94 11.28 16.38
#